data_1669a62e28632b714066da0bed1a86f4
#
_entry.id   1669a62e28632b714066da0bed1a86f4
#
_cell.length_a   1.000
_cell.length_b   1.000
_cell.length_c   1.000
_cell.angle_alpha   90.00
_cell.angle_beta   90.00
_cell.angle_gamma   90.00
#
_symmetry.space_group_name_H-M   'P 1'
#
loop_
_entity.id
_entity.type
_entity.pdbx_description
1 polymer ?
#
loop_
_entity_poly.entity_id
_entity_poly.type
_entity_poly.pdbx_seq_one_letter_code
_entity_poly.pdbx_strand_id
1 'polypeptide(L)'
;MANHFIISHLDAIGEEDLRFMWDVVVVGAGVCGAAAARALARYKLKVAVLEKGSDVCAGASRGNSAMVHGGFDPDPGTLKAIYNVRGNRMFDDLCEELEVPFERSGTLILATSEKDMEEVHRLHEKGEANGVPTIVMDRAALLERWPTMGEGAVGALFCPSGGIVCPYTLVIAMCENAARNGVEFFLNTEVSEIAPLNGGWHLTTKDGQAFDTRIVLNCAGTHADQLNNMVSTDHFKILPRFGAHLIMDREYIKWVDTTITQTPTTLPTGGHTKGMGIMPSVDGTVILGCDAVDYTDPDDVATTSKSIDAIVDYFKTFWKYLPISAVYPNFPVEGVINAYGGLRPHSDRDDYIIGEVPDAPGFINAAGIESPGLTAGPAIGEHLAELVVEKLSPEKNEAYRPGREVLKPFRTMTEDERKNAIAKNPDYAKIVCRCEQVTEAEIRDAIRRPVGARSVSAVKMRTRAGMGRCQGGFCQSRVVEILCEELHLSPLEVTQSGKESYILLDKSCSHRFKEDT
;
A
#
# COMPACT_ATOMS: atom_id res chain seq x y z
N MET A 1 8.10 -20.72 -46.96
CA MET A 1 9.48 -20.25 -46.98
C MET A 1 9.55 -18.85 -46.37
N ALA A 2 9.54 -18.78 -45.03
CA ALA A 2 9.73 -17.53 -44.27
C ALA A 2 10.05 -17.89 -42.81
N ASN A 3 11.20 -18.58 -42.58
CA ASN A 3 11.68 -18.93 -41.25
C ASN A 3 13.21 -19.03 -41.23
N HIS A 4 13.91 -18.00 -41.75
CA HIS A 4 15.40 -18.10 -41.75
C HIS A 4 16.11 -16.73 -41.70
N PHE A 5 15.56 -15.72 -41.01
CA PHE A 5 16.23 -14.42 -40.91
C PHE A 5 16.31 -13.76 -39.53
N ILE A 6 16.07 -14.49 -38.41
CA ILE A 6 16.17 -13.92 -37.06
C ILE A 6 17.31 -14.51 -36.20
N ILE A 7 18.11 -15.46 -36.72
CA ILE A 7 19.14 -16.15 -35.91
C ILE A 7 20.55 -15.52 -36.01
N SER A 8 20.79 -14.51 -36.82
CA SER A 8 22.16 -14.00 -37.07
C SER A 8 22.62 -12.77 -36.29
N HIS A 9 21.88 -12.30 -35.28
CA HIS A 9 22.29 -11.15 -34.46
C HIS A 9 22.52 -11.46 -32.99
N LEU A 10 22.35 -12.70 -32.56
CA LEU A 10 22.44 -13.09 -31.13
C LEU A 10 23.82 -13.68 -30.72
N ASP A 11 24.75 -13.85 -31.66
CA ASP A 11 26.06 -14.47 -31.36
C ASP A 11 27.18 -13.48 -30.99
N ALA A 12 26.86 -12.22 -30.65
CA ALA A 12 27.86 -11.18 -30.41
C ALA A 12 27.69 -10.44 -29.05
N ILE A 13 27.12 -11.07 -28.02
CA ILE A 13 27.22 -10.53 -26.66
C ILE A 13 28.52 -11.07 -26.07
N GLY A 14 29.58 -10.25 -26.08
CA GLY A 14 30.84 -10.59 -25.43
C GLY A 14 30.73 -10.73 -23.94
N GLU A 15 31.67 -11.43 -23.26
CA GLU A 15 31.74 -11.54 -21.81
C GLU A 15 31.74 -10.16 -21.07
N GLU A 16 32.00 -9.05 -21.78
CA GLU A 16 31.94 -7.69 -21.27
C GLU A 16 30.49 -7.16 -21.10
N ASP A 17 29.56 -7.57 -21.95
CA ASP A 17 28.15 -7.15 -21.88
C ASP A 17 27.41 -7.83 -20.72
N LEU A 18 27.82 -9.03 -20.30
CA LEU A 18 27.29 -9.74 -19.15
C LEU A 18 27.60 -9.02 -17.81
N ARG A 19 28.58 -8.12 -17.76
CA ARG A 19 28.94 -7.37 -16.55
C ARG A 19 27.89 -6.33 -16.13
N PHE A 20 27.01 -5.92 -17.00
CA PHE A 20 25.97 -4.92 -16.74
C PHE A 20 24.56 -5.49 -16.63
N MET A 21 24.39 -6.81 -16.77
CA MET A 21 23.11 -7.46 -16.65
C MET A 21 22.64 -7.50 -15.17
N TRP A 22 21.37 -7.21 -14.94
CA TRP A 22 20.70 -7.46 -13.68
C TRP A 22 20.34 -8.94 -13.57
N ASP A 23 20.41 -9.52 -12.37
CA ASP A 23 19.87 -10.85 -12.15
C ASP A 23 18.34 -10.81 -12.15
N VAL A 24 17.76 -9.80 -11.52
CA VAL A 24 16.30 -9.61 -11.40
C VAL A 24 15.94 -8.14 -11.57
N VAL A 25 14.96 -7.88 -12.42
CA VAL A 25 14.25 -6.60 -12.48
C VAL A 25 12.82 -6.78 -11.93
N VAL A 26 12.49 -6.05 -10.89
CA VAL A 26 11.13 -5.98 -10.32
C VAL A 26 10.44 -4.74 -10.89
N VAL A 27 9.32 -4.91 -11.57
CA VAL A 27 8.54 -3.79 -12.11
C VAL A 27 7.37 -3.46 -11.19
N GLY A 28 7.47 -2.32 -10.52
CA GLY A 28 6.52 -1.80 -9.53
C GLY A 28 7.00 -1.95 -8.09
N ALA A 29 6.95 -0.83 -7.33
CA ALA A 29 7.32 -0.74 -5.91
C ALA A 29 6.08 -0.70 -4.99
N GLY A 30 5.01 -1.43 -5.35
CA GLY A 30 3.88 -1.73 -4.48
C GLY A 30 4.19 -2.82 -3.46
N VAL A 31 3.19 -3.29 -2.70
CA VAL A 31 3.39 -4.27 -1.62
C VAL A 31 4.06 -5.57 -2.09
N CYS A 32 3.71 -6.10 -3.27
CA CYS A 32 4.30 -7.34 -3.78
C CYS A 32 5.75 -7.12 -4.23
N GLY A 33 6.03 -6.04 -4.99
CA GLY A 33 7.39 -5.75 -5.45
C GLY A 33 8.33 -5.38 -4.31
N ALA A 34 7.86 -4.61 -3.31
CA ALA A 34 8.62 -4.28 -2.12
C ALA A 34 8.96 -5.53 -1.29
N ALA A 35 8.00 -6.44 -1.12
CA ALA A 35 8.21 -7.71 -0.41
C ALA A 35 9.17 -8.63 -1.16
N ALA A 36 9.03 -8.75 -2.50
CA ALA A 36 9.94 -9.53 -3.34
C ALA A 36 11.37 -8.96 -3.29
N ALA A 37 11.52 -7.65 -3.43
CA ALA A 37 12.82 -6.98 -3.36
C ALA A 37 13.51 -7.23 -2.00
N ARG A 38 12.76 -7.12 -0.88
CA ARG A 38 13.26 -7.43 0.46
C ARG A 38 13.67 -8.90 0.59
N ALA A 39 12.86 -9.82 0.08
CA ALA A 39 13.15 -11.24 0.14
C ALA A 39 14.39 -11.62 -0.68
N LEU A 40 14.54 -11.05 -1.89
CA LEU A 40 15.71 -11.25 -2.76
C LEU A 40 16.99 -10.66 -2.18
N ALA A 41 16.92 -9.57 -1.41
CA ALA A 41 18.08 -8.96 -0.76
C ALA A 41 18.83 -9.90 0.22
N ARG A 42 18.21 -11.00 0.62
CA ARG A 42 18.83 -12.08 1.42
C ARG A 42 19.83 -12.93 0.61
N TYR A 43 19.95 -12.68 -0.67
CA TYR A 43 20.83 -13.42 -1.57
C TYR A 43 21.78 -12.48 -2.31
N LYS A 44 22.90 -13.03 -2.79
CA LYS A 44 23.88 -12.29 -3.60
C LYS A 44 23.37 -12.17 -5.05
N LEU A 45 22.41 -11.27 -5.24
CA LEU A 45 21.78 -10.96 -6.52
C LEU A 45 21.87 -9.46 -6.80
N LYS A 46 22.06 -9.10 -8.07
CA LYS A 46 21.85 -7.74 -8.54
C LYS A 46 20.36 -7.53 -8.82
N VAL A 47 19.68 -6.78 -7.97
CA VAL A 47 18.23 -6.54 -8.09
C VAL A 47 17.96 -5.07 -8.33
N ALA A 48 17.23 -4.75 -9.39
CA ALA A 48 16.69 -3.43 -9.67
C ALA A 48 15.17 -3.43 -9.46
N VAL A 49 14.63 -2.35 -8.88
CA VAL A 49 13.19 -2.09 -8.79
C VAL A 49 12.88 -0.86 -9.62
N LEU A 50 12.05 -1.01 -10.65
CA LEU A 50 11.61 0.08 -11.53
C LEU A 50 10.20 0.52 -11.11
N GLU A 51 10.05 1.78 -10.71
CA GLU A 51 8.77 2.37 -10.30
C GLU A 51 8.44 3.59 -11.17
N LYS A 52 7.25 3.57 -11.80
CA LYS A 52 6.80 4.68 -12.65
C LYS A 52 6.51 5.96 -11.85
N GLY A 53 6.13 5.80 -10.59
CA GLY A 53 5.84 6.90 -9.68
C GLY A 53 7.11 7.60 -9.16
N SER A 54 6.92 8.79 -8.62
CA SER A 54 7.99 9.59 -7.99
C SER A 54 8.38 9.11 -6.60
N ASP A 55 7.69 8.09 -6.08
CA ASP A 55 7.95 7.47 -4.77
C ASP A 55 7.48 6.01 -4.80
N VAL A 56 8.00 5.20 -3.91
CA VAL A 56 7.48 3.85 -3.66
C VAL A 56 6.07 3.90 -3.07
N CYS A 57 5.33 2.80 -3.15
CA CYS A 57 3.95 2.74 -2.65
C CYS A 57 3.00 3.75 -3.34
N ALA A 58 3.21 4.05 -4.61
CA ALA A 58 2.43 5.08 -5.31
C ALA A 58 1.02 4.63 -5.73
N GLY A 59 0.80 3.32 -5.94
CA GLY A 59 -0.45 2.73 -6.44
C GLY A 59 -1.43 2.26 -5.34
N ALA A 60 -2.14 1.16 -5.62
CA ALA A 60 -3.18 0.55 -4.75
C ALA A 60 -2.71 0.26 -3.32
N SER A 61 -1.43 0.02 -3.12
CA SER A 61 -0.85 -0.25 -1.80
C SER A 61 -0.96 0.93 -0.83
N ARG A 62 -1.10 2.16 -1.32
CA ARG A 62 -1.33 3.36 -0.51
C ARG A 62 -2.81 3.65 -0.29
N GLY A 63 -3.65 3.37 -1.28
CA GLY A 63 -5.06 3.73 -1.29
C GLY A 63 -5.96 2.54 -0.94
N ASN A 64 -5.96 2.08 0.31
CA ASN A 64 -6.75 0.95 0.79
C ASN A 64 -7.25 1.16 2.23
N SER A 65 -7.99 0.19 2.77
CA SER A 65 -8.63 0.27 4.09
C SER A 65 -7.68 -0.01 5.26
N ALA A 66 -6.37 -0.17 5.05
CA ALA A 66 -5.38 -0.48 6.09
C ALA A 66 -5.61 -1.79 6.86
N MET A 67 -6.49 -2.66 6.38
CA MET A 67 -6.87 -3.92 7.04
C MET A 67 -5.86 -5.02 6.76
N VAL A 68 -5.52 -5.78 7.79
CA VAL A 68 -4.90 -7.10 7.70
C VAL A 68 -6.02 -8.13 7.84
N HIS A 69 -6.46 -8.69 6.71
CA HIS A 69 -7.58 -9.62 6.65
C HIS A 69 -7.25 -10.96 7.31
N GLY A 70 -8.20 -11.52 8.07
CA GLY A 70 -8.01 -12.81 8.75
C GLY A 70 -7.89 -14.00 7.79
N GLY A 71 -8.54 -13.97 6.64
CA GLY A 71 -8.51 -15.06 5.64
C GLY A 71 -9.77 -15.93 5.59
N PHE A 72 -10.83 -15.58 6.30
CA PHE A 72 -12.08 -16.33 6.33
C PHE A 72 -12.98 -16.12 5.10
N ASP A 73 -12.80 -15.01 4.37
CA ASP A 73 -13.71 -14.55 3.31
C ASP A 73 -13.43 -15.11 1.90
N PRO A 74 -12.18 -15.28 1.43
CA PRO A 74 -11.92 -15.83 0.11
C PRO A 74 -12.36 -17.28 -0.01
N ASP A 75 -12.73 -17.69 -1.24
CA ASP A 75 -13.15 -19.07 -1.49
C ASP A 75 -11.99 -20.05 -1.25
N PRO A 76 -12.24 -21.17 -0.52
CA PRO A 76 -11.21 -22.16 -0.22
C PRO A 76 -10.54 -22.72 -1.48
N GLY A 77 -9.22 -22.86 -1.44
CA GLY A 77 -8.41 -23.37 -2.55
C GLY A 77 -7.98 -22.33 -3.58
N THR A 78 -8.50 -21.11 -3.52
CA THR A 78 -8.04 -20.01 -4.37
C THR A 78 -6.68 -19.46 -3.91
N LEU A 79 -5.92 -18.83 -4.82
CA LEU A 79 -4.68 -18.15 -4.47
C LEU A 79 -4.95 -16.99 -3.50
N LYS A 80 -6.09 -16.30 -3.62
CA LYS A 80 -6.54 -15.30 -2.65
C LYS A 80 -6.60 -15.86 -1.23
N ALA A 81 -7.20 -17.04 -1.04
CA ALA A 81 -7.28 -17.69 0.27
C ALA A 81 -5.90 -18.11 0.80
N ILE A 82 -5.13 -18.80 -0.03
CA ILE A 82 -3.80 -19.33 0.33
C ILE A 82 -2.86 -18.21 0.77
N TYR A 83 -2.69 -17.16 -0.07
CA TYR A 83 -1.77 -16.07 0.23
C TYR A 83 -2.28 -15.13 1.32
N ASN A 84 -3.62 -14.98 1.48
CA ASN A 84 -4.15 -14.22 2.60
C ASN A 84 -3.80 -14.86 3.94
N VAL A 85 -4.03 -16.17 4.09
CA VAL A 85 -3.74 -16.90 5.33
C VAL A 85 -2.23 -16.94 5.61
N ARG A 86 -1.41 -17.25 4.58
CA ARG A 86 0.06 -17.24 4.69
C ARG A 86 0.56 -15.85 5.09
N GLY A 87 0.11 -14.80 4.41
CA GLY A 87 0.51 -13.42 4.67
C GLY A 87 0.07 -12.93 6.04
N ASN A 88 -1.19 -13.20 6.46
CA ASN A 88 -1.67 -12.80 7.79
C ASN A 88 -0.76 -13.28 8.92
N ARG A 89 -0.26 -14.51 8.83
CA ARG A 89 0.63 -15.12 9.84
C ARG A 89 2.01 -14.46 9.92
N MET A 90 2.42 -13.74 8.88
CA MET A 90 3.73 -13.07 8.83
C MET A 90 3.72 -11.68 9.49
N PHE A 91 2.55 -11.08 9.73
CA PHE A 91 2.48 -9.66 10.08
C PHE A 91 3.12 -9.31 11.42
N ASP A 92 2.98 -10.15 12.44
CA ASP A 92 3.54 -9.88 13.77
C ASP A 92 5.06 -9.76 13.69
N ASP A 93 5.74 -10.78 13.16
CA ASP A 93 7.20 -10.82 13.02
C ASP A 93 7.71 -9.75 12.04
N LEU A 94 7.04 -9.58 10.89
CA LEU A 94 7.42 -8.61 9.87
C LEU A 94 7.33 -7.18 10.38
N CYS A 95 6.26 -6.84 11.09
CA CYS A 95 6.05 -5.50 11.61
C CYS A 95 6.96 -5.20 12.79
N GLU A 96 7.25 -6.18 13.67
CA GLU A 96 8.23 -6.05 14.72
C GLU A 96 9.63 -5.82 14.15
N GLU A 97 10.07 -6.66 13.21
CA GLU A 97 11.40 -6.58 12.57
C GLU A 97 11.64 -5.24 11.85
N LEU A 98 10.59 -4.70 11.20
CA LEU A 98 10.66 -3.45 10.44
C LEU A 98 10.20 -2.22 11.23
N GLU A 99 9.90 -2.34 12.51
CA GLU A 99 9.37 -1.26 13.35
C GLU A 99 8.15 -0.56 12.70
N VAL A 100 7.21 -1.37 12.15
CA VAL A 100 5.97 -0.88 11.54
C VAL A 100 4.84 -0.99 12.56
N PRO A 101 4.11 0.09 12.86
CA PRO A 101 2.93 0.02 13.72
C PRO A 101 1.89 -0.95 13.16
N PHE A 102 1.53 -1.95 13.97
CA PHE A 102 0.57 -3.00 13.65
C PHE A 102 -0.21 -3.38 14.91
N GLU A 103 -1.50 -3.71 14.76
CA GLU A 103 -2.36 -4.12 15.86
C GLU A 103 -3.32 -5.24 15.43
N ARG A 104 -3.42 -6.29 16.24
CA ARG A 104 -4.43 -7.35 16.11
C ARG A 104 -5.76 -6.88 16.72
N SER A 105 -6.42 -5.95 16.06
CA SER A 105 -7.70 -5.38 16.50
C SER A 105 -8.90 -6.30 16.28
N GLY A 106 -8.73 -7.39 15.51
CA GLY A 106 -9.82 -8.23 15.05
C GLY A 106 -10.64 -7.61 13.92
N THR A 107 -11.57 -8.43 13.39
CA THR A 107 -12.56 -7.99 12.39
C THR A 107 -13.91 -8.55 12.77
N LEU A 108 -14.92 -7.69 12.84
CA LEU A 108 -16.31 -8.01 13.15
C LEU A 108 -17.17 -7.83 11.91
N ILE A 109 -17.82 -8.89 11.44
CA ILE A 109 -18.84 -8.84 10.38
C ILE A 109 -20.19 -8.80 11.06
N LEU A 110 -20.82 -7.63 11.06
CA LEU A 110 -22.04 -7.36 11.80
C LEU A 110 -23.28 -7.79 11.02
N ALA A 111 -24.13 -8.59 11.67
CA ALA A 111 -25.44 -8.96 11.16
C ALA A 111 -26.51 -8.04 11.74
N THR A 112 -27.40 -7.51 10.88
CA THR A 112 -28.50 -6.61 11.23
C THR A 112 -29.86 -7.22 10.95
N SER A 113 -29.88 -8.48 10.51
CA SER A 113 -31.08 -9.28 10.24
C SER A 113 -30.77 -10.77 10.37
N GLU A 114 -31.81 -11.62 10.50
CA GLU A 114 -31.67 -13.08 10.48
C GLU A 114 -31.03 -13.58 9.16
N LYS A 115 -31.36 -12.93 8.04
CA LYS A 115 -30.72 -13.24 6.75
C LYS A 115 -29.23 -12.96 6.76
N ASP A 116 -28.77 -11.91 7.45
CA ASP A 116 -27.35 -11.64 7.62
C ASP A 116 -26.68 -12.71 8.47
N MET A 117 -27.40 -13.33 9.44
CA MET A 117 -26.86 -14.45 10.22
C MET A 117 -26.62 -15.70 9.37
N GLU A 118 -27.42 -15.97 8.33
CA GLU A 118 -27.15 -17.04 7.36
C GLU A 118 -25.79 -16.81 6.69
N GLU A 119 -25.52 -15.57 6.28
CA GLU A 119 -24.23 -15.19 5.68
C GLU A 119 -23.07 -15.28 6.70
N VAL A 120 -23.29 -14.90 7.96
CA VAL A 120 -22.32 -15.08 9.06
C VAL A 120 -21.93 -16.57 9.20
N HIS A 121 -22.90 -17.49 9.19
CA HIS A 121 -22.63 -18.92 9.24
C HIS A 121 -21.85 -19.42 8.02
N ARG A 122 -22.22 -18.95 6.81
CA ARG A 122 -21.51 -19.29 5.59
C ARG A 122 -20.06 -18.82 5.61
N LEU A 123 -19.78 -17.62 6.12
CA LEU A 123 -18.43 -17.09 6.30
C LEU A 123 -17.65 -17.85 7.36
N HIS A 124 -18.31 -18.32 8.42
CA HIS A 124 -17.70 -19.18 9.43
C HIS A 124 -17.22 -20.50 8.82
N GLU A 125 -18.07 -21.18 8.07
CA GLU A 125 -17.74 -22.44 7.36
C GLU A 125 -16.55 -22.23 6.39
N LYS A 126 -16.53 -21.12 5.64
CA LYS A 126 -15.38 -20.75 4.80
C LYS A 126 -14.11 -20.54 5.63
N GLY A 127 -14.23 -19.86 6.77
CA GLY A 127 -13.13 -19.65 7.70
C GLY A 127 -12.53 -20.99 8.18
N GLU A 128 -13.37 -21.93 8.59
CA GLU A 128 -12.94 -23.28 8.98
C GLU A 128 -12.22 -23.99 7.83
N ALA A 129 -12.78 -23.96 6.61
CA ALA A 129 -12.18 -24.57 5.43
C ALA A 129 -10.82 -23.95 5.04
N ASN A 130 -10.61 -22.65 5.33
CA ASN A 130 -9.35 -21.94 5.15
C ASN A 130 -8.37 -22.10 6.34
N GLY A 131 -8.77 -22.80 7.43
CA GLY A 131 -7.98 -22.94 8.64
C GLY A 131 -7.83 -21.64 9.42
N VAL A 132 -8.86 -20.77 9.38
CA VAL A 132 -8.92 -19.47 10.06
C VAL A 132 -9.95 -19.52 11.19
N PRO A 133 -9.52 -19.41 12.47
CA PRO A 133 -10.44 -19.38 13.61
C PRO A 133 -11.37 -18.15 13.52
N THR A 134 -12.66 -18.41 13.59
CA THR A 134 -13.71 -17.37 13.69
C THR A 134 -14.71 -17.75 14.77
N ILE A 135 -15.43 -16.76 15.30
CA ILE A 135 -16.40 -16.92 16.39
C ILE A 135 -17.73 -16.36 15.91
N VAL A 136 -18.76 -17.21 15.84
CA VAL A 136 -20.14 -16.76 15.63
C VAL A 136 -20.68 -16.25 16.98
N MET A 137 -21.13 -15.02 17.00
CA MET A 137 -21.67 -14.35 18.20
C MET A 137 -23.16 -14.07 18.00
N ASP A 138 -23.98 -14.49 18.95
CA ASP A 138 -25.34 -14.01 19.07
C ASP A 138 -25.39 -12.60 19.69
N ARG A 139 -26.57 -12.03 19.80
CA ARG A 139 -26.77 -10.69 20.39
C ARG A 139 -26.22 -10.60 21.82
N ALA A 140 -26.36 -11.65 22.63
CA ALA A 140 -25.92 -11.64 24.03
C ALA A 140 -24.39 -11.59 24.12
N ALA A 141 -23.69 -12.47 23.38
CA ALA A 141 -22.24 -12.49 23.30
C ALA A 141 -21.67 -11.18 22.70
N LEU A 142 -22.38 -10.61 21.72
CA LEU A 142 -21.99 -9.32 21.13
C LEU A 142 -22.03 -8.19 22.15
N LEU A 143 -23.08 -8.11 22.98
CA LEU A 143 -23.22 -7.10 24.03
C LEU A 143 -22.30 -7.31 25.22
N GLU A 144 -21.90 -8.55 25.51
CA GLU A 144 -20.90 -8.83 26.55
C GLU A 144 -19.57 -8.17 26.21
N ARG A 145 -19.18 -8.21 24.92
CA ARG A 145 -17.91 -7.64 24.45
C ARG A 145 -18.00 -6.16 24.11
N TRP A 146 -19.11 -5.73 23.49
CA TRP A 146 -19.39 -4.33 23.14
C TRP A 146 -20.73 -3.89 23.74
N PRO A 147 -20.78 -3.50 25.01
CA PRO A 147 -22.02 -3.19 25.70
C PRO A 147 -22.83 -2.05 25.09
N THR A 148 -22.18 -1.19 24.32
CA THR A 148 -22.81 -0.05 23.63
C THR A 148 -23.14 -0.34 22.15
N MET A 149 -23.06 -1.60 21.71
CA MET A 149 -23.48 -1.98 20.37
C MET A 149 -24.94 -1.59 20.13
N GLY A 150 -25.20 -0.91 19.03
CA GLY A 150 -26.49 -0.31 18.75
C GLY A 150 -27.65 -1.31 18.66
N GLU A 151 -28.86 -0.81 18.84
CA GLU A 151 -30.07 -1.60 18.70
C GLU A 151 -30.22 -2.13 17.27
N GLY A 152 -30.70 -3.37 17.13
CA GLY A 152 -30.91 -4.01 15.81
C GLY A 152 -29.68 -4.75 15.25
N ALA A 153 -28.53 -4.70 15.88
CA ALA A 153 -27.48 -5.68 15.66
C ALA A 153 -27.90 -7.02 16.26
N VAL A 154 -28.10 -8.06 15.45
CA VAL A 154 -28.65 -9.35 15.90
C VAL A 154 -27.57 -10.37 16.23
N GLY A 155 -26.39 -10.22 15.67
CA GLY A 155 -25.22 -11.06 15.93
C GLY A 155 -24.04 -10.65 15.05
N ALA A 156 -23.00 -11.45 15.01
CA ALA A 156 -21.79 -11.16 14.21
C ALA A 156 -20.92 -12.40 13.99
N LEU A 157 -20.00 -12.30 13.02
CA LEU A 157 -18.80 -13.13 12.93
C LEU A 157 -17.61 -12.32 13.45
N PHE A 158 -16.90 -12.81 14.44
CA PHE A 158 -15.66 -12.21 14.90
C PHE A 158 -14.45 -13.04 14.46
N CYS A 159 -13.49 -12.41 13.79
CA CYS A 159 -12.21 -13.01 13.39
C CYS A 159 -11.08 -12.36 14.19
N PRO A 160 -10.52 -13.05 15.23
CA PRO A 160 -9.48 -12.49 16.09
C PRO A 160 -8.16 -12.23 15.37
N SER A 161 -7.84 -12.97 14.30
CA SER A 161 -6.62 -12.80 13.51
C SER A 161 -6.65 -11.60 12.56
N GLY A 162 -7.77 -10.90 12.44
CA GLY A 162 -7.84 -9.62 11.75
C GLY A 162 -7.01 -8.55 12.45
N GLY A 163 -6.56 -7.55 11.71
CA GLY A 163 -5.75 -6.46 12.28
C GLY A 163 -5.73 -5.23 11.40
N ILE A 164 -4.98 -4.24 11.85
CA ILE A 164 -4.76 -2.97 11.15
C ILE A 164 -3.26 -2.65 11.10
N VAL A 165 -2.84 -2.06 9.97
CA VAL A 165 -1.45 -1.65 9.73
C VAL A 165 -1.44 -0.33 8.97
N CYS A 166 -0.35 0.45 9.09
CA CYS A 166 -0.16 1.58 8.17
C CYS A 166 0.40 1.06 6.84
N PRO A 167 -0.39 1.04 5.73
CA PRO A 167 -0.01 0.34 4.51
C PRO A 167 1.20 0.97 3.83
N TYR A 168 1.28 2.31 3.78
CA TYR A 168 2.44 2.99 3.19
C TYR A 168 3.69 2.87 4.06
N THR A 169 3.58 2.87 5.39
CA THR A 169 4.73 2.64 6.27
C THR A 169 5.28 1.22 6.08
N LEU A 170 4.42 0.21 5.95
CA LEU A 170 4.81 -1.18 5.69
C LEU A 170 5.61 -1.29 4.38
N VAL A 171 5.08 -0.75 3.27
CA VAL A 171 5.72 -0.85 1.96
C VAL A 171 7.03 -0.06 1.92
N ILE A 172 7.05 1.17 2.46
CA ILE A 172 8.26 1.99 2.54
C ILE A 172 9.33 1.27 3.38
N ALA A 173 8.94 0.67 4.51
CA ALA A 173 9.86 -0.07 5.38
C ALA A 173 10.52 -1.27 4.66
N MET A 174 9.74 -2.02 3.88
CA MET A 174 10.29 -3.11 3.05
C MET A 174 11.25 -2.59 1.98
N CYS A 175 10.93 -1.48 1.31
CA CYS A 175 11.81 -0.85 0.32
C CYS A 175 13.10 -0.29 0.95
N GLU A 176 13.00 0.38 2.11
CA GLU A 176 14.16 0.88 2.87
C GLU A 176 15.10 -0.26 3.29
N ASN A 177 14.52 -1.38 3.78
CA ASN A 177 15.29 -2.57 4.11
C ASN A 177 15.96 -3.20 2.88
N ALA A 178 15.24 -3.34 1.77
CA ALA A 178 15.79 -3.86 0.52
C ALA A 178 16.95 -2.99 0.00
N ALA A 179 16.77 -1.66 -0.04
CA ALA A 179 17.81 -0.71 -0.47
C ALA A 179 19.04 -0.73 0.44
N ARG A 180 18.84 -0.83 1.75
CA ARG A 180 19.96 -0.98 2.73
C ARG A 180 20.78 -2.25 2.47
N ASN A 181 20.16 -3.27 1.90
CA ASN A 181 20.78 -4.56 1.58
C ASN A 181 21.21 -4.68 0.10
N GLY A 182 21.30 -3.57 -0.62
CA GLY A 182 21.91 -3.50 -1.96
C GLY A 182 20.95 -3.58 -3.14
N VAL A 183 19.63 -3.57 -2.93
CA VAL A 183 18.67 -3.44 -4.01
C VAL A 183 18.62 -1.99 -4.50
N GLU A 184 18.67 -1.79 -5.81
CA GLU A 184 18.64 -0.46 -6.41
C GLU A 184 17.21 -0.07 -6.85
N PHE A 185 16.78 1.14 -6.51
CA PHE A 185 15.46 1.66 -6.83
C PHE A 185 15.55 2.79 -7.86
N PHE A 186 14.84 2.63 -8.96
CA PHE A 186 14.73 3.60 -10.04
C PHE A 186 13.31 4.16 -10.04
N LEU A 187 13.13 5.37 -9.51
CA LEU A 187 11.86 6.07 -9.46
C LEU A 187 11.65 6.90 -10.73
N ASN A 188 10.40 7.25 -11.05
CA ASN A 188 10.01 7.90 -12.30
C ASN A 188 10.45 7.11 -13.54
N THR A 189 10.55 5.79 -13.42
CA THR A 189 11.08 4.88 -14.43
C THR A 189 9.98 3.95 -14.89
N GLU A 190 9.27 4.34 -15.95
CA GLU A 190 8.14 3.61 -16.50
C GLU A 190 8.58 2.71 -17.66
N VAL A 191 8.42 1.41 -17.49
CA VAL A 191 8.69 0.42 -18.54
C VAL A 191 7.66 0.58 -19.66
N SER A 192 8.13 0.73 -20.89
CA SER A 192 7.30 0.90 -22.09
C SER A 192 7.38 -0.27 -23.06
N GLU A 193 8.46 -1.05 -23.02
CA GLU A 193 8.68 -2.20 -23.88
C GLU A 193 9.47 -3.28 -23.16
N ILE A 194 9.15 -4.53 -23.44
CA ILE A 194 9.89 -5.72 -22.97
C ILE A 194 10.10 -6.63 -24.18
N ALA A 195 11.35 -6.94 -24.47
CA ALA A 195 11.75 -7.81 -25.58
C ALA A 195 12.60 -8.98 -25.08
N PRO A 196 12.50 -10.17 -25.71
CA PRO A 196 13.36 -11.30 -25.35
C PRO A 196 14.83 -11.00 -25.68
N LEU A 197 15.71 -11.41 -24.77
CA LEU A 197 17.16 -11.39 -24.92
C LEU A 197 17.71 -12.81 -24.74
N ASN A 198 18.90 -13.10 -25.27
CA ASN A 198 19.49 -14.42 -25.08
C ASN A 198 19.75 -14.68 -23.58
N GLY A 199 18.97 -15.61 -23.00
CA GLY A 199 19.03 -15.94 -21.57
C GLY A 199 18.34 -14.96 -20.63
N GLY A 200 17.48 -14.04 -21.14
CA GLY A 200 16.74 -13.09 -20.31
C GLY A 200 15.87 -12.12 -21.10
N TRP A 201 15.79 -10.90 -20.63
CA TRP A 201 14.87 -9.86 -21.09
C TRP A 201 15.56 -8.51 -21.21
N HIS A 202 15.20 -7.75 -22.24
CA HIS A 202 15.55 -6.35 -22.42
C HIS A 202 14.32 -5.48 -22.16
N LEU A 203 14.42 -4.57 -21.17
CA LEU A 203 13.37 -3.63 -20.83
C LEU A 203 13.78 -2.23 -21.27
N THR A 204 12.90 -1.54 -21.98
CA THR A 204 13.06 -0.13 -22.35
C THR A 204 12.05 0.71 -21.59
N THR A 205 12.45 1.87 -21.11
CA THR A 205 11.60 2.82 -20.38
C THR A 205 11.14 3.95 -21.28
N LYS A 206 10.07 4.66 -20.89
CA LYS A 206 9.54 5.82 -21.67
C LYS A 206 10.55 6.94 -21.87
N ASP A 207 11.51 7.09 -20.97
CA ASP A 207 12.60 8.08 -21.08
C ASP A 207 13.86 7.55 -21.78
N GLY A 208 13.79 6.33 -22.33
CA GLY A 208 14.84 5.72 -23.16
C GLY A 208 15.97 5.04 -22.39
N GLN A 209 15.83 4.80 -21.09
CA GLN A 209 16.75 3.95 -20.34
C GLN A 209 16.52 2.48 -20.70
N ALA A 210 17.57 1.66 -20.61
CA ALA A 210 17.54 0.23 -20.90
C ALA A 210 18.03 -0.60 -19.69
N PHE A 211 17.38 -1.75 -19.48
CA PHE A 211 17.70 -2.68 -18.40
C PHE A 211 17.70 -4.12 -18.94
N ASP A 212 18.86 -4.75 -18.95
CA ASP A 212 19.00 -6.15 -19.32
C ASP A 212 18.99 -7.01 -18.06
N THR A 213 18.16 -8.06 -18.04
CA THR A 213 17.96 -8.89 -16.86
C THR A 213 17.71 -10.35 -17.20
N ARG A 214 18.09 -11.25 -16.31
CA ARG A 214 17.77 -12.69 -16.42
C ARG A 214 16.32 -12.98 -16.10
N ILE A 215 15.74 -12.28 -15.10
CA ILE A 215 14.36 -12.50 -14.64
C ILE A 215 13.65 -11.16 -14.49
N VAL A 216 12.38 -11.11 -14.94
CA VAL A 216 11.45 -10.01 -14.71
C VAL A 216 10.38 -10.46 -13.72
N LEU A 217 10.18 -9.72 -12.63
CA LEU A 217 9.04 -9.85 -11.74
C LEU A 217 8.03 -8.75 -12.05
N ASN A 218 6.90 -9.12 -12.65
CA ASN A 218 5.82 -8.21 -12.98
C ASN A 218 4.93 -7.97 -11.75
N CYS A 219 5.21 -6.90 -11.01
CA CYS A 219 4.45 -6.41 -9.86
C CYS A 219 3.77 -5.06 -10.16
N ALA A 220 3.41 -4.80 -11.43
CA ALA A 220 2.97 -3.51 -11.93
C ALA A 220 1.50 -3.14 -11.58
N GLY A 221 0.82 -3.92 -10.73
CA GLY A 221 -0.50 -3.61 -10.21
C GLY A 221 -1.56 -3.43 -11.30
N THR A 222 -2.12 -2.22 -11.43
CA THR A 222 -3.14 -1.90 -12.44
C THR A 222 -2.65 -1.94 -13.89
N HIS A 223 -1.33 -2.07 -14.12
CA HIS A 223 -0.70 -2.18 -15.44
C HIS A 223 -0.07 -3.55 -15.71
N ALA A 224 -0.31 -4.54 -14.85
CA ALA A 224 0.36 -5.83 -14.97
C ALA A 224 -0.03 -6.61 -16.25
N ASP A 225 -1.25 -6.44 -16.74
CA ASP A 225 -1.72 -7.02 -18.00
C ASP A 225 -0.98 -6.44 -19.22
N GLN A 226 -0.71 -5.14 -19.21
CA GLN A 226 0.01 -4.49 -20.29
C GLN A 226 1.40 -5.09 -20.47
N LEU A 227 2.14 -5.31 -19.36
CA LEU A 227 3.47 -5.92 -19.41
C LEU A 227 3.42 -7.39 -19.81
N ASN A 228 2.48 -8.17 -19.25
CA ASN A 228 2.30 -9.57 -19.63
C ASN A 228 2.00 -9.71 -21.12
N ASN A 229 1.10 -8.87 -21.65
CA ASN A 229 0.63 -8.98 -23.01
C ASN A 229 1.68 -8.51 -24.05
N MET A 230 2.83 -7.92 -23.62
CA MET A 230 4.00 -7.67 -24.46
C MET A 230 4.80 -8.95 -24.73
N VAL A 231 4.79 -9.93 -23.81
CA VAL A 231 5.72 -11.05 -23.83
C VAL A 231 5.05 -12.42 -23.97
N SER A 232 3.77 -12.53 -23.70
CA SER A 232 3.00 -13.78 -23.67
C SER A 232 1.82 -13.75 -24.62
N THR A 233 1.43 -14.93 -25.13
CA THR A 233 0.17 -15.13 -25.87
C THR A 233 -1.00 -15.46 -24.94
N ASP A 234 -0.74 -15.80 -23.69
CA ASP A 234 -1.76 -15.98 -22.65
C ASP A 234 -2.13 -14.63 -22.03
N HIS A 235 -2.95 -13.89 -22.76
CA HIS A 235 -3.40 -12.56 -22.37
C HIS A 235 -4.44 -12.63 -21.23
N PHE A 236 -4.35 -11.68 -20.31
CA PHE A 236 -5.41 -11.36 -19.34
C PHE A 236 -5.66 -9.86 -19.33
N LYS A 237 -6.67 -9.43 -18.60
CA LYS A 237 -7.04 -8.02 -18.47
C LYS A 237 -7.19 -7.64 -17.00
N ILE A 238 -6.62 -6.51 -16.64
CA ILE A 238 -6.89 -5.86 -15.35
C ILE A 238 -8.06 -4.90 -15.53
N LEU A 239 -9.04 -5.05 -14.65
CA LEU A 239 -10.26 -4.25 -14.57
C LEU A 239 -10.16 -3.37 -13.32
N PRO A 240 -9.70 -2.11 -13.42
CA PRO A 240 -9.49 -1.27 -12.26
C PRO A 240 -10.80 -1.02 -11.51
N ARG A 241 -10.83 -1.32 -10.20
CA ARG A 241 -12.00 -1.08 -9.36
C ARG A 241 -11.67 -0.07 -8.29
N PHE A 242 -12.22 1.14 -8.44
CA PHE A 242 -12.00 2.24 -7.50
C PHE A 242 -12.69 1.99 -6.16
N GLY A 243 -12.08 2.47 -5.08
CA GLY A 243 -12.66 2.50 -3.75
C GLY A 243 -12.26 3.77 -3.03
N ALA A 244 -13.25 4.60 -2.68
CA ALA A 244 -13.07 5.78 -1.86
C ALA A 244 -13.13 5.47 -0.37
N HIS A 245 -12.44 6.26 0.42
CA HIS A 245 -12.41 6.20 1.88
C HIS A 245 -12.50 7.61 2.45
N LEU A 246 -13.12 7.73 3.62
CA LEU A 246 -13.12 8.93 4.43
C LEU A 246 -12.26 8.72 5.68
N ILE A 247 -11.58 9.76 6.13
CA ILE A 247 -10.83 9.76 7.39
C ILE A 247 -11.54 10.68 8.38
N MET A 248 -11.88 10.15 9.55
CA MET A 248 -12.40 10.94 10.67
C MET A 248 -11.28 11.32 11.63
N ASP A 249 -11.50 12.42 12.33
CA ASP A 249 -10.58 12.95 13.34
C ASP A 249 -10.33 11.95 14.49
N ARG A 250 -9.21 12.13 15.18
CA ARG A 250 -8.77 11.30 16.33
C ARG A 250 -9.74 11.27 17.51
N GLU A 251 -10.60 12.26 17.64
CA GLU A 251 -11.56 12.29 18.74
C GLU A 251 -12.53 11.10 18.73
N TYR A 252 -12.74 10.45 17.56
CA TYR A 252 -13.66 9.33 17.39
C TYR A 252 -13.04 7.96 17.68
N ILE A 253 -11.70 7.83 17.72
CA ILE A 253 -11.00 6.52 17.81
C ILE A 253 -11.35 5.75 19.09
N LYS A 254 -11.59 6.41 20.19
CA LYS A 254 -11.85 5.77 21.50
C LYS A 254 -13.11 4.91 21.55
N TRP A 255 -13.97 4.97 20.53
CA TRP A 255 -15.16 4.14 20.37
C TRP A 255 -15.06 3.12 19.23
N VAL A 256 -13.87 3.02 18.60
CA VAL A 256 -13.64 2.13 17.46
C VAL A 256 -12.35 1.35 17.75
N ASP A 257 -12.50 0.23 18.45
CA ASP A 257 -11.40 -0.64 18.89
C ASP A 257 -11.17 -1.85 17.97
N THR A 258 -12.10 -2.11 17.06
CA THR A 258 -12.06 -3.20 16.09
C THR A 258 -12.59 -2.73 14.74
N THR A 259 -12.20 -3.41 13.68
CA THR A 259 -12.83 -3.22 12.37
C THR A 259 -14.23 -3.79 12.37
N ILE A 260 -15.24 -2.98 12.05
CA ILE A 260 -16.64 -3.43 11.93
C ILE A 260 -17.11 -3.19 10.50
N THR A 261 -17.48 -4.26 9.80
CA THR A 261 -18.12 -4.20 8.48
C THR A 261 -19.49 -4.87 8.54
N GLN A 262 -20.38 -4.53 7.63
CA GLN A 262 -21.60 -5.28 7.42
C GLN A 262 -21.30 -6.56 6.63
N THR A 263 -22.23 -7.51 6.63
CA THR A 263 -22.19 -8.67 5.75
C THR A 263 -22.02 -8.27 4.27
N PRO A 264 -21.34 -9.06 3.43
CA PRO A 264 -21.17 -8.76 2.01
C PRO A 264 -22.49 -8.49 1.32
N THR A 265 -22.60 -7.31 0.69
CA THR A 265 -23.81 -6.85 -0.01
C THR A 265 -23.46 -6.29 -1.37
N THR A 266 -24.45 -6.25 -2.27
CA THR A 266 -24.35 -5.49 -3.51
C THR A 266 -24.68 -4.03 -3.22
N LEU A 267 -23.74 -3.13 -3.49
CA LEU A 267 -23.98 -1.69 -3.31
C LEU A 267 -24.94 -1.13 -4.38
N PRO A 268 -25.66 -0.03 -4.08
CA PRO A 268 -26.49 0.67 -5.06
C PRO A 268 -25.72 1.15 -6.30
N THR A 269 -24.39 1.25 -6.20
CA THR A 269 -23.47 1.62 -7.29
C THR A 269 -23.21 0.48 -8.29
N GLY A 270 -23.77 -0.72 -8.07
CA GLY A 270 -23.67 -1.87 -8.99
C GLY A 270 -22.43 -2.75 -8.82
N GLY A 271 -21.52 -2.43 -7.87
CA GLY A 271 -20.37 -3.27 -7.57
C GLY A 271 -20.63 -4.28 -6.46
N HIS A 272 -20.00 -5.47 -6.53
CA HIS A 272 -19.92 -6.37 -5.40
C HIS A 272 -18.84 -5.88 -4.43
N THR A 273 -19.17 -5.83 -3.14
CA THR A 273 -18.22 -5.45 -2.07
C THR A 273 -18.29 -6.43 -0.92
N LYS A 274 -17.22 -6.48 -0.13
CA LYS A 274 -17.18 -7.20 1.16
C LYS A 274 -17.93 -6.47 2.28
N GLY A 275 -18.70 -5.45 1.96
CA GLY A 275 -19.34 -4.50 2.88
C GLY A 275 -18.50 -3.23 3.07
N MET A 276 -19.17 -2.10 3.31
CA MET A 276 -18.52 -0.92 3.85
C MET A 276 -18.32 -1.09 5.35
N GLY A 277 -17.27 -0.48 5.89
CA GLY A 277 -16.96 -0.61 7.30
C GLY A 277 -16.33 0.61 7.94
N ILE A 278 -16.24 0.55 9.25
CA ILE A 278 -15.51 1.48 10.10
C ILE A 278 -14.28 0.77 10.64
N MET A 279 -13.11 1.34 10.44
CA MET A 279 -11.83 0.77 10.81
C MET A 279 -11.06 1.72 11.72
N PRO A 280 -10.51 1.25 12.85
CA PRO A 280 -9.48 2.02 13.54
C PRO A 280 -8.22 2.10 12.68
N SER A 281 -7.38 3.10 12.89
CA SER A 281 -6.04 3.13 12.33
C SER A 281 -4.98 3.10 13.43
N VAL A 282 -3.83 2.50 13.15
CA VAL A 282 -2.69 2.46 14.09
C VAL A 282 -2.19 3.86 14.49
N ASP A 283 -2.61 4.87 13.76
CA ASP A 283 -2.24 6.27 13.99
C ASP A 283 -3.29 7.04 14.81
N GLY A 284 -4.38 6.39 15.21
CA GLY A 284 -5.43 6.93 16.07
C GLY A 284 -6.51 7.74 15.35
N THR A 285 -6.62 7.64 14.01
CA THR A 285 -7.76 8.13 13.24
C THR A 285 -8.75 6.99 12.93
N VAL A 286 -9.93 7.32 12.44
CA VAL A 286 -10.91 6.33 12.00
C VAL A 286 -11.07 6.42 10.48
N ILE A 287 -11.07 5.26 9.82
CA ILE A 287 -11.28 5.15 8.37
C ILE A 287 -12.69 4.61 8.13
N LEU A 288 -13.40 5.21 7.21
CA LEU A 288 -14.72 4.79 6.75
C LEU A 288 -14.65 4.41 5.28
N GLY A 289 -15.32 3.35 4.89
CA GLY A 289 -15.37 2.94 3.48
C GLY A 289 -15.28 1.43 3.33
N CYS A 290 -15.08 0.96 2.13
CA CYS A 290 -14.98 1.69 0.87
C CYS A 290 -16.15 1.34 -0.05
N ASP A 291 -16.44 2.21 -0.99
CA ASP A 291 -17.27 1.88 -2.14
C ASP A 291 -16.54 0.97 -3.15
N ALA A 292 -17.22 0.58 -4.23
CA ALA A 292 -16.63 -0.20 -5.30
C ALA A 292 -17.24 0.24 -6.63
N VAL A 293 -16.43 0.90 -7.45
CA VAL A 293 -16.83 1.44 -8.76
C VAL A 293 -15.83 0.97 -9.82
N ASP A 294 -16.31 0.35 -10.88
CA ASP A 294 -15.45 -0.09 -11.97
C ASP A 294 -15.01 1.13 -12.82
N TYR A 295 -13.71 1.20 -13.08
CA TYR A 295 -13.06 2.25 -13.86
C TYR A 295 -12.40 1.66 -15.11
N THR A 296 -12.18 2.48 -16.12
CA THR A 296 -11.46 2.09 -17.35
C THR A 296 -10.04 2.64 -17.37
N ASP A 297 -9.79 3.76 -16.71
CA ASP A 297 -8.47 4.36 -16.61
C ASP A 297 -7.72 3.76 -15.40
N PRO A 298 -6.58 3.07 -15.61
CA PRO A 298 -5.80 2.45 -14.55
C PRO A 298 -5.03 3.44 -13.67
N ASP A 299 -5.08 4.73 -13.98
CA ASP A 299 -4.38 5.81 -13.26
C ASP A 299 -5.33 6.81 -12.58
N ASP A 300 -6.64 6.79 -12.87
CA ASP A 300 -7.61 7.71 -12.26
C ASP A 300 -7.94 7.31 -10.81
N VAL A 301 -7.32 8.00 -9.87
CA VAL A 301 -7.55 7.85 -8.43
C VAL A 301 -8.31 9.04 -7.82
N ALA A 302 -8.93 9.88 -8.64
CA ALA A 302 -9.66 11.04 -8.17
C ALA A 302 -10.89 10.64 -7.35
N THR A 303 -11.04 11.20 -6.16
CA THR A 303 -12.26 11.08 -5.36
C THR A 303 -13.37 11.95 -5.98
N THR A 304 -14.54 11.35 -6.21
CA THR A 304 -15.70 12.06 -6.74
C THR A 304 -16.71 12.37 -5.64
N SER A 305 -17.49 13.44 -5.80
CA SER A 305 -18.61 13.73 -4.89
C SER A 305 -19.56 12.54 -4.81
N LYS A 306 -19.83 11.85 -5.92
CA LYS A 306 -20.69 10.65 -5.96
C LYS A 306 -20.20 9.55 -5.01
N SER A 307 -18.89 9.24 -5.01
CA SER A 307 -18.31 8.23 -4.11
C SER A 307 -18.33 8.71 -2.65
N ILE A 308 -18.03 9.98 -2.40
CA ILE A 308 -18.08 10.56 -1.05
C ILE A 308 -19.51 10.52 -0.51
N ASP A 309 -20.49 10.98 -1.28
CA ASP A 309 -21.91 10.99 -0.90
C ASP A 309 -22.43 9.58 -0.64
N ALA A 310 -22.06 8.59 -1.46
CA ALA A 310 -22.42 7.19 -1.27
C ALA A 310 -21.94 6.64 0.08
N ILE A 311 -20.70 6.97 0.50
CA ILE A 311 -20.17 6.56 1.81
C ILE A 311 -20.90 7.28 2.94
N VAL A 312 -21.11 8.60 2.81
CA VAL A 312 -21.84 9.41 3.81
C VAL A 312 -23.25 8.87 4.01
N ASP A 313 -23.99 8.60 2.93
CA ASP A 313 -25.38 8.11 2.99
C ASP A 313 -25.45 6.69 3.58
N TYR A 314 -24.47 5.83 3.25
CA TYR A 314 -24.36 4.53 3.90
C TYR A 314 -24.18 4.68 5.42
N PHE A 315 -23.25 5.52 5.88
CA PHE A 315 -23.00 5.68 7.30
C PHE A 315 -24.13 6.41 8.04
N LYS A 316 -24.91 7.28 7.41
CA LYS A 316 -26.14 7.83 8.00
C LYS A 316 -27.14 6.72 8.39
N THR A 317 -27.16 5.61 7.66
CA THR A 317 -28.08 4.46 7.95
C THR A 317 -27.43 3.40 8.83
N PHE A 318 -26.16 3.10 8.61
CA PHE A 318 -25.43 2.04 9.32
C PHE A 318 -24.94 2.47 10.71
N TRP A 319 -24.74 3.77 10.93
CA TRP A 319 -24.17 4.34 12.15
C TRP A 319 -24.87 3.89 13.44
N LYS A 320 -26.21 3.81 13.41
CA LYS A 320 -27.04 3.39 14.56
C LYS A 320 -26.73 2.00 15.11
N TYR A 321 -26.07 1.15 14.33
CA TYR A 321 -25.69 -0.21 14.76
C TYR A 321 -24.32 -0.24 15.45
N LEU A 322 -23.53 0.81 15.36
CA LEU A 322 -22.15 0.86 15.83
C LEU A 322 -22.09 1.29 17.31
N PRO A 323 -21.06 0.86 18.08
CA PRO A 323 -20.89 1.26 19.48
C PRO A 323 -20.81 2.77 19.67
N ILE A 324 -20.23 3.49 18.74
CA ILE A 324 -20.07 4.94 18.75
C ILE A 324 -21.39 5.70 18.72
N SER A 325 -22.48 5.08 18.24
CA SER A 325 -23.81 5.71 18.17
C SER A 325 -24.40 6.00 19.54
N ALA A 326 -23.94 5.33 20.60
CA ALA A 326 -24.35 5.61 21.98
C ALA A 326 -23.94 7.01 22.46
N VAL A 327 -22.89 7.59 21.85
CA VAL A 327 -22.38 8.93 22.19
C VAL A 327 -22.70 9.94 21.09
N TYR A 328 -22.61 9.52 19.85
CA TYR A 328 -22.98 10.31 18.67
C TYR A 328 -24.18 9.63 17.99
N PRO A 329 -25.43 9.99 18.31
CA PRO A 329 -26.62 9.29 17.77
C PRO A 329 -26.74 9.37 16.25
N ASN A 330 -26.17 10.42 15.62
CA ASN A 330 -26.12 10.60 14.18
C ASN A 330 -24.68 10.58 13.71
N PHE A 331 -24.46 10.16 12.45
CA PHE A 331 -23.15 10.22 11.83
C PHE A 331 -22.62 11.66 11.79
N PRO A 332 -21.49 11.97 12.47
CA PRO A 332 -20.93 13.33 12.54
C PRO A 332 -20.11 13.63 11.29
N VAL A 333 -20.73 14.10 10.22
CA VAL A 333 -20.08 14.42 8.93
C VAL A 333 -18.96 15.44 9.11
N GLU A 334 -19.13 16.40 10.04
CA GLU A 334 -18.13 17.42 10.40
C GLU A 334 -16.84 16.85 11.00
N GLY A 335 -16.88 15.60 11.45
CA GLY A 335 -15.70 14.85 11.91
C GLY A 335 -14.82 14.31 10.79
N VAL A 336 -15.28 14.34 9.53
CA VAL A 336 -14.48 13.92 8.38
C VAL A 336 -13.45 14.99 8.04
N ILE A 337 -12.17 14.62 8.08
CA ILE A 337 -11.06 15.55 7.83
C ILE A 337 -10.37 15.36 6.49
N ASN A 338 -10.58 14.22 5.83
CA ASN A 338 -9.99 13.93 4.52
C ASN A 338 -10.75 12.81 3.79
N ALA A 339 -10.56 12.76 2.47
CA ALA A 339 -10.99 11.66 1.61
C ALA A 339 -9.84 11.23 0.70
N TYR A 340 -9.77 9.94 0.39
CA TYR A 340 -8.80 9.39 -0.56
C TYR A 340 -9.39 8.17 -1.27
N GLY A 341 -8.76 7.78 -2.38
CA GLY A 341 -9.17 6.58 -3.12
C GLY A 341 -7.99 5.78 -3.62
N GLY A 342 -8.28 4.58 -4.08
CA GLY A 342 -7.33 3.71 -4.73
C GLY A 342 -8.00 2.72 -5.68
N LEU A 343 -7.24 2.28 -6.68
CA LEU A 343 -7.69 1.34 -7.70
C LEU A 343 -7.23 -0.07 -7.36
N ARG A 344 -8.20 -0.97 -7.13
CA ARG A 344 -7.92 -2.40 -6.98
C ARG A 344 -7.64 -2.99 -8.36
N PRO A 345 -6.53 -3.70 -8.56
CA PRO A 345 -6.23 -4.39 -9.81
C PRO A 345 -6.98 -5.73 -9.89
N HIS A 346 -8.31 -5.66 -10.10
CA HIS A 346 -9.13 -6.86 -10.32
C HIS A 346 -8.79 -7.48 -11.67
N SER A 347 -8.64 -8.82 -11.75
CA SER A 347 -8.40 -9.51 -13.01
C SER A 347 -9.66 -10.14 -13.57
N ASP A 348 -9.74 -10.29 -14.88
CA ASP A 348 -10.81 -11.03 -15.57
C ASP A 348 -10.82 -12.54 -15.28
N ARG A 349 -9.84 -13.03 -14.49
CA ARG A 349 -9.74 -14.43 -14.04
C ARG A 349 -10.28 -14.66 -12.62
N ASP A 350 -10.82 -13.63 -11.98
CA ASP A 350 -11.41 -13.66 -10.62
C ASP A 350 -10.48 -14.11 -9.48
N ASP A 351 -9.24 -14.51 -9.75
CA ASP A 351 -8.22 -14.88 -8.78
C ASP A 351 -6.90 -14.16 -9.07
N TYR A 352 -5.92 -14.33 -8.22
CA TYR A 352 -4.55 -13.85 -8.45
C TYR A 352 -3.89 -14.63 -9.59
N ILE A 353 -3.00 -13.95 -10.30
CA ILE A 353 -2.18 -14.55 -11.37
C ILE A 353 -0.74 -14.49 -10.88
N ILE A 354 -0.24 -15.61 -10.34
CA ILE A 354 1.08 -15.68 -9.69
C ILE A 354 1.86 -16.86 -10.29
N GLY A 355 3.07 -16.60 -10.72
CA GLY A 355 3.98 -17.62 -11.22
C GLY A 355 4.62 -17.27 -12.54
N GLU A 356 5.49 -18.16 -13.01
CA GLU A 356 6.16 -18.01 -14.29
C GLU A 356 5.20 -18.18 -15.46
N VAL A 357 5.35 -17.33 -16.46
CA VAL A 357 4.56 -17.38 -17.70
C VAL A 357 5.08 -18.49 -18.61
N PRO A 358 4.26 -19.51 -18.99
CA PRO A 358 4.75 -20.71 -19.65
C PRO A 358 5.44 -20.48 -21.00
N ASP A 359 4.99 -19.48 -21.78
CA ASP A 359 5.55 -19.12 -23.10
C ASP A 359 6.54 -17.95 -23.02
N ALA A 360 6.88 -17.49 -21.82
CA ALA A 360 7.83 -16.41 -21.55
C ALA A 360 8.77 -16.76 -20.37
N PRO A 361 9.68 -17.75 -20.51
CA PRO A 361 10.55 -18.20 -19.43
C PRO A 361 11.38 -17.08 -18.84
N GLY A 362 11.42 -16.98 -17.49
CA GLY A 362 12.07 -15.89 -16.78
C GLY A 362 11.19 -14.64 -16.58
N PHE A 363 9.97 -14.62 -17.12
CA PHE A 363 8.98 -13.61 -16.82
C PHE A 363 7.95 -14.18 -15.81
N ILE A 364 7.84 -13.56 -14.64
CA ILE A 364 7.04 -14.06 -13.51
C ILE A 364 6.01 -13.01 -13.13
N ASN A 365 4.74 -13.39 -13.11
CA ASN A 365 3.63 -12.50 -12.75
C ASN A 365 3.33 -12.52 -11.24
N ALA A 366 2.97 -11.34 -10.71
CA ALA A 366 2.17 -11.13 -9.51
C ALA A 366 1.08 -10.10 -9.85
N ALA A 367 0.08 -10.56 -10.61
CA ALA A 367 -0.96 -9.73 -11.19
C ALA A 367 -2.34 -10.03 -10.62
N GLY A 368 -3.29 -9.12 -10.81
CA GLY A 368 -4.64 -9.28 -10.26
C GLY A 368 -4.71 -9.19 -8.73
N ILE A 369 -3.71 -8.60 -8.09
CA ILE A 369 -3.57 -8.60 -6.62
C ILE A 369 -4.47 -7.50 -6.01
N GLU A 370 -5.79 -7.72 -6.10
CA GLU A 370 -6.80 -6.93 -5.40
C GLU A 370 -6.93 -7.36 -3.91
N SER A 371 -7.99 -6.92 -3.20
CA SER A 371 -8.25 -7.39 -1.82
C SER A 371 -8.37 -8.94 -1.78
N PRO A 372 -7.63 -9.57 -0.86
CA PRO A 372 -6.87 -9.07 0.31
C PRO A 372 -5.37 -8.77 0.05
N GLY A 373 -5.00 -8.16 -1.06
CA GLY A 373 -3.64 -7.99 -1.57
C GLY A 373 -2.63 -7.38 -0.60
N LEU A 374 -3.04 -6.41 0.25
CA LEU A 374 -2.14 -5.85 1.26
C LEU A 374 -1.67 -6.95 2.24
N THR A 375 -2.59 -7.80 2.67
CA THR A 375 -2.29 -8.92 3.59
C THR A 375 -1.51 -10.02 2.89
N ALA A 376 -1.85 -10.33 1.64
CA ALA A 376 -1.21 -11.38 0.85
C ALA A 376 0.18 -11.00 0.35
N GLY A 377 0.44 -9.70 0.17
CA GLY A 377 1.65 -9.17 -0.47
C GLY A 377 2.97 -9.67 0.10
N PRO A 378 3.18 -9.68 1.43
CA PRO A 378 4.38 -10.26 2.02
C PRO A 378 4.61 -11.73 1.63
N ALA A 379 3.58 -12.58 1.68
CA ALA A 379 3.68 -13.99 1.32
C ALA A 379 3.88 -14.19 -0.20
N ILE A 380 3.28 -13.34 -1.03
CA ILE A 380 3.51 -13.33 -2.47
C ILE A 380 4.97 -12.97 -2.77
N GLY A 381 5.51 -11.93 -2.12
CA GLY A 381 6.91 -11.53 -2.30
C GLY A 381 7.91 -12.62 -1.92
N GLU A 382 7.66 -13.35 -0.82
CA GLU A 382 8.46 -14.52 -0.46
C GLU A 382 8.40 -15.60 -1.55
N HIS A 383 7.19 -15.91 -2.05
CA HIS A 383 7.03 -16.91 -3.12
C HIS A 383 7.73 -16.50 -4.42
N LEU A 384 7.65 -15.24 -4.82
CA LEU A 384 8.38 -14.73 -5.98
C LEU A 384 9.89 -14.91 -5.82
N ALA A 385 10.42 -14.64 -4.62
CA ALA A 385 11.83 -14.88 -4.33
C ALA A 385 12.19 -16.38 -4.34
N GLU A 386 11.32 -17.26 -3.83
CA GLU A 386 11.48 -18.73 -3.91
C GLU A 386 11.64 -19.18 -5.38
N LEU A 387 10.79 -18.69 -6.30
CA LEU A 387 10.87 -19.00 -7.74
C LEU A 387 12.18 -18.52 -8.38
N VAL A 388 12.65 -17.32 -8.01
CA VAL A 388 13.93 -16.78 -8.47
C VAL A 388 15.10 -17.63 -7.96
N VAL A 389 15.08 -17.99 -6.67
CA VAL A 389 16.12 -18.81 -6.04
C VAL A 389 16.19 -20.21 -6.67
N GLU A 390 15.06 -20.82 -6.97
CA GLU A 390 15.00 -22.12 -7.66
C GLU A 390 15.68 -22.04 -9.05
N LYS A 391 15.47 -20.94 -9.79
CA LYS A 391 16.03 -20.77 -11.13
C LYS A 391 17.51 -20.40 -11.13
N LEU A 392 17.92 -19.51 -10.24
CA LEU A 392 19.27 -18.92 -10.29
C LEU A 392 20.25 -19.56 -9.30
N SER A 393 19.74 -20.30 -8.31
CA SER A 393 20.55 -20.92 -7.24
C SER A 393 21.58 -19.99 -6.61
N PRO A 394 21.21 -18.74 -6.22
CA PRO A 394 22.15 -17.76 -5.71
C PRO A 394 22.68 -18.11 -4.33
N GLU A 395 23.88 -17.69 -4.01
CA GLU A 395 24.42 -17.75 -2.65
C GLU A 395 23.66 -16.80 -1.70
N LYS A 396 23.60 -17.16 -0.42
CA LYS A 396 23.06 -16.30 0.62
C LYS A 396 23.95 -15.06 0.84
N ASN A 397 23.30 -13.94 1.13
CA ASN A 397 23.99 -12.71 1.52
C ASN A 397 24.22 -12.71 3.03
N GLU A 398 25.41 -13.12 3.46
CA GLU A 398 25.80 -13.17 4.89
C GLU A 398 25.85 -11.78 5.56
N ALA A 399 25.87 -10.70 4.75
CA ALA A 399 25.82 -9.32 5.24
C ALA A 399 24.39 -8.77 5.36
N TYR A 400 23.37 -9.58 5.05
CA TYR A 400 21.96 -9.15 5.14
C TYR A 400 21.60 -8.67 6.54
N ARG A 401 20.94 -7.52 6.61
CA ARG A 401 20.44 -6.89 7.84
C ARG A 401 18.92 -6.85 7.81
N PRO A 402 18.24 -7.60 8.70
CA PRO A 402 16.78 -7.79 8.60
C PRO A 402 15.95 -6.53 8.93
N GLY A 403 16.38 -5.72 9.89
CA GLY A 403 15.67 -4.51 10.30
C GLY A 403 15.97 -3.28 9.46
N ARG A 404 15.38 -2.16 9.85
CA ARG A 404 15.69 -0.83 9.31
C ARG A 404 16.13 0.14 10.41
N GLU A 405 16.76 1.25 10.02
CA GLU A 405 17.07 2.33 10.95
C GLU A 405 16.08 3.47 10.71
N VAL A 406 15.30 3.78 11.72
CA VAL A 406 14.31 4.86 11.69
C VAL A 406 14.28 5.58 13.03
N LEU A 407 14.09 6.89 13.00
CA LEU A 407 13.93 7.65 14.23
C LEU A 407 12.58 7.31 14.90
N LYS A 408 12.62 7.09 16.22
CA LYS A 408 11.38 6.96 17.00
C LYS A 408 10.57 8.24 16.86
N PRO A 409 9.28 8.15 16.51
CA PRO A 409 8.44 9.33 16.35
C PRO A 409 8.38 10.17 17.64
N PHE A 410 8.63 11.46 17.55
CA PHE A 410 8.69 12.36 18.71
C PHE A 410 7.40 12.33 19.55
N ARG A 411 6.26 12.16 18.87
CA ARG A 411 4.94 12.05 19.52
C ARG A 411 4.81 10.85 20.46
N THR A 412 5.59 9.77 20.24
CA THR A 412 5.57 8.54 21.05
C THR A 412 6.67 8.49 22.11
N MET A 413 7.56 9.48 22.13
CA MET A 413 8.66 9.56 23.10
C MET A 413 8.15 9.99 24.48
N THR A 414 8.72 9.40 25.54
CA THR A 414 8.58 9.88 26.91
C THR A 414 9.24 11.26 27.07
N GLU A 415 8.98 11.94 28.18
CA GLU A 415 9.58 13.26 28.45
C GLU A 415 11.13 13.22 28.48
N ASP A 416 11.69 12.18 29.09
CA ASP A 416 13.13 12.01 29.17
C ASP A 416 13.76 11.64 27.81
N GLU A 417 13.09 10.82 27.02
CA GLU A 417 13.50 10.54 25.63
C GLU A 417 13.50 11.81 24.78
N ARG A 418 12.48 12.66 24.92
CA ARG A 418 12.42 13.96 24.22
C ARG A 418 13.56 14.87 24.61
N LYS A 419 13.86 15.03 25.92
CA LYS A 419 14.99 15.81 26.43
C LYS A 419 16.31 15.28 25.85
N ASN A 420 16.51 13.96 25.87
CA ASN A 420 17.72 13.34 25.34
C ASN A 420 17.83 13.50 23.81
N ALA A 421 16.72 13.37 23.06
CA ALA A 421 16.71 13.58 21.62
C ALA A 421 17.06 15.03 21.26
N ILE A 422 16.49 16.02 21.95
CA ILE A 422 16.79 17.45 21.76
C ILE A 422 18.25 17.75 22.09
N ALA A 423 18.81 17.17 23.17
CA ALA A 423 20.21 17.38 23.54
C ALA A 423 21.19 16.83 22.49
N LYS A 424 20.83 15.73 21.82
CA LYS A 424 21.63 15.12 20.74
C LYS A 424 21.47 15.83 19.40
N ASN A 425 20.25 16.26 19.07
CA ASN A 425 19.94 16.95 17.84
C ASN A 425 18.90 18.06 18.10
N PRO A 426 19.30 19.35 18.08
CA PRO A 426 18.42 20.49 18.34
C PRO A 426 17.20 20.61 17.42
N ASP A 427 17.22 19.96 16.24
CA ASP A 427 16.10 19.98 15.30
C ASP A 427 14.87 19.24 15.87
N TYR A 428 15.02 18.40 16.89
CA TYR A 428 13.89 17.85 17.64
C TYR A 428 13.10 18.87 18.45
N ALA A 429 13.70 20.02 18.80
CA ALA A 429 12.99 21.10 19.49
C ALA A 429 12.08 21.90 18.55
N LYS A 430 12.22 21.74 17.24
CA LYS A 430 11.48 22.51 16.23
C LYS A 430 10.27 21.71 15.74
N ILE A 431 9.08 21.93 16.33
CA ILE A 431 7.84 21.30 15.90
C ILE A 431 7.35 21.96 14.61
N VAL A 432 7.40 21.23 13.50
CA VAL A 432 6.91 21.67 12.18
C VAL A 432 5.42 21.39 12.03
N CYS A 433 4.98 20.16 12.29
CA CYS A 433 3.56 19.80 12.26
C CYS A 433 2.99 19.71 13.67
N ARG A 434 2.17 20.68 14.07
CA ARG A 434 1.59 20.72 15.42
C ARG A 434 0.51 19.67 15.65
N CYS A 435 -0.32 19.37 14.63
CA CYS A 435 -1.40 18.38 14.70
C CYS A 435 -0.88 16.98 14.95
N GLU A 436 0.22 16.60 14.29
CA GLU A 436 0.85 15.27 14.35
C GLU A 436 2.12 15.27 15.22
N GLN A 437 2.50 16.42 15.81
CA GLN A 437 3.71 16.60 16.63
C GLN A 437 4.99 16.12 15.94
N VAL A 438 5.13 16.45 14.64
CA VAL A 438 6.32 16.08 13.85
C VAL A 438 7.35 17.20 13.91
N THR A 439 8.59 16.83 14.18
CA THR A 439 9.74 17.72 14.31
C THR A 439 10.49 17.90 12.99
N GLU A 440 11.34 18.92 12.91
CA GLU A 440 12.26 19.12 11.79
C GLU A 440 13.25 17.95 11.65
N ALA A 441 13.72 17.38 12.76
CA ALA A 441 14.62 16.22 12.76
C ALA A 441 14.00 15.02 12.03
N GLU A 442 12.72 14.71 12.29
CA GLU A 442 12.02 13.59 11.64
C GLU A 442 11.83 13.83 10.13
N ILE A 443 11.58 15.08 9.71
CA ILE A 443 11.44 15.41 8.29
C ILE A 443 12.77 15.27 7.56
N ARG A 444 13.87 15.78 8.13
CA ARG A 444 15.21 15.65 7.55
C ARG A 444 15.63 14.18 7.47
N ASP A 445 15.37 13.40 8.51
CA ASP A 445 15.61 11.96 8.50
C ASP A 445 14.86 11.27 7.36
N ALA A 446 13.56 11.55 7.20
CA ALA A 446 12.72 10.98 6.15
C ALA A 446 13.23 11.30 4.72
N ILE A 447 13.95 12.42 4.54
CA ILE A 447 14.57 12.80 3.27
C ILE A 447 15.89 12.07 3.04
N ARG A 448 16.67 11.84 4.10
CA ARG A 448 18.03 11.28 4.05
C ARG A 448 18.10 9.75 4.03
N ARG A 449 17.04 9.07 4.48
CA ARG A 449 16.96 7.59 4.51
C ARG A 449 17.09 6.96 3.11
N PRO A 450 17.47 5.67 3.03
CA PRO A 450 17.33 4.92 1.78
C PRO A 450 15.91 5.06 1.22
N VAL A 451 15.78 5.23 -0.10
CA VAL A 451 14.49 5.56 -0.76
C VAL A 451 13.81 6.76 -0.10
N GLY A 452 14.59 7.82 0.19
CA GLY A 452 14.14 8.99 0.94
C GLY A 452 13.09 9.84 0.23
N ALA A 453 12.36 10.64 1.01
CA ALA A 453 11.33 11.52 0.51
C ALA A 453 11.88 12.58 -0.47
N ARG A 454 11.18 12.80 -1.60
CA ARG A 454 11.54 13.79 -2.63
C ARG A 454 10.40 14.76 -2.97
N SER A 455 9.25 14.65 -2.26
CA SER A 455 8.07 15.50 -2.46
C SER A 455 7.37 15.73 -1.11
N VAL A 456 6.43 16.67 -1.08
CA VAL A 456 5.64 16.94 0.14
C VAL A 456 4.84 15.72 0.57
N SER A 457 4.21 15.02 -0.37
CA SER A 457 3.49 13.78 -0.07
C SER A 457 4.41 12.64 0.39
N ALA A 458 5.64 12.56 -0.13
CA ALA A 458 6.62 11.57 0.32
C ALA A 458 7.05 11.81 1.78
N VAL A 459 7.25 13.07 2.19
CA VAL A 459 7.47 13.46 3.59
C VAL A 459 6.26 13.10 4.45
N LYS A 460 5.04 13.44 3.97
CA LYS A 460 3.78 13.12 4.64
C LYS A 460 3.64 11.61 4.93
N MET A 461 3.97 10.74 3.95
CA MET A 461 3.85 9.28 4.10
C MET A 461 4.89 8.68 5.06
N ARG A 462 6.02 9.36 5.30
CA ARG A 462 7.09 8.87 6.20
C ARG A 462 6.99 9.44 7.61
N THR A 463 6.39 10.63 7.77
CA THR A 463 6.38 11.36 9.05
C THR A 463 5.00 11.69 9.58
N ARG A 464 3.96 11.66 8.72
CA ARG A 464 2.60 12.15 8.95
C ARG A 464 2.47 13.68 8.94
N ALA A 465 3.52 14.46 8.68
CA ALA A 465 3.41 15.92 8.52
C ALA A 465 2.37 16.25 7.44
N GLY A 466 1.30 16.96 7.82
CA GLY A 466 0.19 17.31 6.92
C GLY A 466 -1.03 16.35 6.97
N MET A 467 -1.03 15.29 7.82
CA MET A 467 -2.16 14.36 7.95
C MET A 467 -3.18 14.73 9.02
N GLY A 468 -2.89 15.70 9.89
CA GLY A 468 -3.82 16.12 10.92
C GLY A 468 -4.94 17.01 10.38
N ARG A 469 -5.82 17.49 11.29
CA ARG A 469 -7.06 18.24 11.00
C ARG A 469 -6.89 19.39 9.99
N CYS A 470 -5.74 20.11 9.99
CA CYS A 470 -5.51 21.23 9.06
C CYS A 470 -5.00 20.81 7.67
N GLN A 471 -4.74 19.52 7.42
CA GLN A 471 -4.31 18.95 6.13
C GLN A 471 -3.14 19.71 5.48
N GLY A 472 -2.13 20.07 6.28
CA GLY A 472 -0.93 20.74 5.79
C GLY A 472 -0.99 22.29 5.81
N GLY A 473 -2.15 22.90 6.14
CA GLY A 473 -2.36 24.33 6.07
C GLY A 473 -1.33 25.19 6.84
N PHE A 474 -0.66 24.65 7.87
CA PHE A 474 0.38 25.35 8.61
C PHE A 474 1.80 24.80 8.38
N CYS A 475 1.94 23.49 8.16
CA CYS A 475 3.28 22.89 8.10
C CYS A 475 3.86 22.81 6.69
N GLN A 476 3.05 22.87 5.65
CA GLN A 476 3.49 22.61 4.28
C GLN A 476 4.59 23.57 3.81
N SER A 477 4.49 24.86 4.12
CA SER A 477 5.53 25.85 3.76
C SER A 477 6.89 25.48 4.33
N ARG A 478 6.94 25.10 5.64
CA ARG A 478 8.20 24.67 6.26
C ARG A 478 8.71 23.35 5.69
N VAL A 479 7.82 22.40 5.35
CA VAL A 479 8.20 21.15 4.67
C VAL A 479 8.85 21.43 3.31
N VAL A 480 8.30 22.39 2.53
CA VAL A 480 8.88 22.82 1.25
C VAL A 480 10.28 23.42 1.47
N GLU A 481 10.46 24.30 2.45
CA GLU A 481 11.76 24.88 2.78
C GLU A 481 12.80 23.80 3.14
N ILE A 482 12.42 22.81 3.98
CA ILE A 482 13.32 21.71 4.36
C ILE A 482 13.68 20.84 3.14
N LEU A 483 12.72 20.57 2.24
CA LEU A 483 12.99 19.86 0.98
C LEU A 483 13.99 20.65 0.10
N CYS A 484 13.82 21.97 0.00
CA CYS A 484 14.77 22.83 -0.73
C CYS A 484 16.18 22.77 -0.13
N GLU A 485 16.27 22.87 1.20
CA GLU A 485 17.56 22.81 1.93
C GLU A 485 18.28 21.46 1.74
N GLU A 486 17.56 20.33 1.92
CA GLU A 486 18.12 18.97 1.89
C GLU A 486 18.46 18.48 0.48
N LEU A 487 17.65 18.90 -0.53
CA LEU A 487 17.78 18.41 -1.90
C LEU A 487 18.42 19.45 -2.84
N HIS A 488 18.77 20.63 -2.31
CA HIS A 488 19.32 21.76 -3.10
C HIS A 488 18.41 22.19 -4.26
N LEU A 489 17.09 22.20 -4.01
CA LEU A 489 16.06 22.58 -4.97
C LEU A 489 15.62 24.04 -4.75
N SER A 490 15.19 24.69 -5.82
CA SER A 490 14.40 25.91 -5.68
C SER A 490 12.97 25.57 -5.26
N PRO A 491 12.22 26.47 -4.60
CA PRO A 491 10.82 26.22 -4.27
C PRO A 491 9.92 25.89 -5.48
N LEU A 492 10.30 26.33 -6.68
CA LEU A 492 9.58 26.05 -7.93
C LEU A 492 9.76 24.61 -8.43
N GLU A 493 10.78 23.90 -7.94
CA GLU A 493 11.07 22.51 -8.30
C GLU A 493 10.42 21.50 -7.35
N VAL A 494 9.93 21.97 -6.18
CA VAL A 494 9.27 21.10 -5.20
C VAL A 494 7.87 20.75 -5.69
N THR A 495 7.59 19.44 -5.73
CA THR A 495 6.29 18.89 -6.15
C THR A 495 5.46 18.41 -4.96
N GLN A 496 4.14 18.37 -5.15
CA GLN A 496 3.23 17.80 -4.17
C GLN A 496 3.39 16.26 -4.11
N SER A 497 3.37 15.56 -5.25
CA SER A 497 3.37 14.09 -5.28
C SER A 497 3.89 13.46 -6.59
N GLY A 498 4.48 14.23 -7.51
CA GLY A 498 4.94 13.70 -8.80
C GLY A 498 5.43 14.77 -9.75
N LYS A 499 5.85 14.36 -10.96
CA LYS A 499 6.56 15.19 -11.93
C LYS A 499 5.88 16.54 -12.23
N GLU A 500 4.57 16.62 -12.32
CA GLU A 500 3.86 17.83 -12.77
C GLU A 500 3.02 18.50 -11.67
N SER A 501 3.10 18.00 -10.43
CA SER A 501 2.33 18.54 -9.30
C SER A 501 3.10 19.64 -8.56
N TYR A 502 3.59 20.65 -9.28
CA TYR A 502 4.32 21.77 -8.71
C TYR A 502 3.43 22.57 -7.75
N ILE A 503 3.99 22.93 -6.58
CA ILE A 503 3.29 23.71 -5.57
C ILE A 503 3.28 25.18 -5.94
N LEU A 504 4.38 25.66 -6.52
CA LEU A 504 4.56 27.04 -6.97
C LEU A 504 4.85 27.04 -8.47
N LEU A 505 4.09 27.82 -9.24
CA LEU A 505 4.22 27.90 -10.69
C LEU A 505 5.12 29.05 -11.14
N ASP A 506 5.24 30.13 -10.31
CA ASP A 506 6.07 31.29 -10.62
C ASP A 506 6.44 32.07 -9.35
N LYS A 507 7.45 32.93 -9.45
CA LYS A 507 7.85 33.89 -8.42
C LYS A 507 6.90 35.13 -8.42
N SER A 508 5.63 34.90 -8.17
CA SER A 508 4.53 35.83 -8.47
C SER A 508 4.54 37.19 -7.77
N CYS A 509 5.50 37.50 -6.91
CA CYS A 509 5.51 38.76 -6.17
C CYS A 509 6.76 39.65 -6.37
N SER A 510 7.79 39.20 -7.08
CA SER A 510 9.02 39.99 -7.18
C SER A 510 8.97 41.14 -8.22
N HIS A 511 8.01 41.11 -9.13
CA HIS A 511 7.89 42.16 -10.18
C HIS A 511 6.91 43.28 -9.84
N ARG A 512 5.94 43.08 -8.94
CA ARG A 512 4.96 44.15 -8.58
C ARG A 512 5.48 45.20 -7.63
N PHE A 513 6.62 44.99 -6.96
CA PHE A 513 7.20 45.95 -6.02
C PHE A 513 8.47 46.64 -6.53
N LYS A 514 8.87 46.44 -7.79
CA LYS A 514 10.06 47.09 -8.38
C LYS A 514 9.75 48.22 -9.37
N GLU A 515 8.47 48.48 -9.66
CA GLU A 515 8.07 49.54 -10.60
C GLU A 515 7.67 50.85 -9.93
N ASP A 516 7.70 50.96 -8.58
CA ASP A 516 7.33 52.14 -7.84
C ASP A 516 8.44 52.72 -6.94
N THR A 517 9.73 52.58 -7.33
CA THR A 517 10.83 53.31 -6.69
C THR A 517 11.76 53.97 -7.71
#